data_1567513cde651aef9f5672adee839768
#
_entry.id   1567513cde651aef9f5672adee839768
#
_cell.length_a   1.000
_cell.length_b   1.000
_cell.length_c   1.000
_cell.angle_alpha   90.00
_cell.angle_beta   90.00
_cell.angle_gamma   90.00
#
_symmetry.space_group_name_H-M   'P 1'
#
loop_
_entity.id
_entity.type
_entity.pdbx_description
1 polymer ?
#
loop_
_entity_poly.entity_id
_entity_poly.type
_entity_poly.pdbx_seq_one_letter_code
_entity_poly.pdbx_strand_id
1 'polypeptide(L)'
;MTLGPSGRPGPSAGPAGSADPPGRADGGLSYARAGVDIAAGDRAVELIRAAVARTTRPEVVGGIGGFAGLFDASRLTGYRRPLLATATDGVGTKVVIAQQLGVYDTVGIDLVGMVADDLVVCGAEPLFLTDYVVCGRVRPERVAAIVGGVAEGCVLAGCALIGGETAEHPGHLGPDDFDLAGAATGVVEADRLLGPDRVVPGDAVIAMASSGLHSNGFSLVRKVLGGRGLDTTPAELGRPLGEELLTPTRIYARDCLALASRCDVHAFAHVTGGGLALNLARVLPPHADAALDRAAWSPPPLFGWLAGQGGIASEEMERVFNMGVGMVAVVGAHDSDAALSLLTSRGVPAWLAGEITQGTGVTRLFGRHPA
;
A
#
# COMPACT_ATOMS: atom_id res chain seq x y z
N MET A 1 42.39 -26.60 46.48
CA MET A 1 42.98 -25.60 45.58
C MET A 1 41.97 -24.49 45.41
N THR A 2 42.22 -23.40 46.11
CA THR A 2 41.40 -22.19 46.20
C THR A 2 41.76 -21.24 45.04
N LEU A 3 40.82 -20.88 44.22
CA LEU A 3 40.96 -19.78 43.25
C LEU A 3 40.18 -18.56 43.78
N GLY A 4 40.89 -17.47 43.97
CA GLY A 4 40.38 -16.21 44.46
C GLY A 4 39.62 -15.40 43.40
N PRO A 5 38.89 -14.32 43.79
CA PRO A 5 37.96 -13.61 42.95
C PRO A 5 38.67 -12.60 42.00
N SER A 6 38.36 -12.69 40.71
CA SER A 6 38.79 -11.72 39.69
C SER A 6 37.94 -10.46 39.75
N GLY A 7 38.60 -9.31 39.73
CA GLY A 7 38.04 -7.98 39.88
C GLY A 7 37.10 -7.55 38.72
N ARG A 8 36.16 -6.71 39.06
CA ARG A 8 35.28 -5.99 38.14
C ARG A 8 36.10 -4.99 37.29
N PRO A 9 35.86 -4.87 36.02
CA PRO A 9 36.36 -3.73 35.27
C PRO A 9 35.52 -2.48 35.57
N GLY A 10 36.21 -1.36 35.78
CA GLY A 10 35.64 -0.04 36.00
C GLY A 10 34.94 0.52 34.76
N PRO A 11 34.16 1.61 34.90
CA PRO A 11 33.39 2.18 33.83
C PRO A 11 34.33 2.74 32.73
N SER A 12 34.09 2.29 31.48
CA SER A 12 34.77 2.83 30.31
C SER A 12 34.30 4.28 30.09
N ALA A 13 35.26 5.20 30.02
CA ALA A 13 35.03 6.57 29.59
C ALA A 13 34.44 6.56 28.17
N GLY A 14 33.33 7.27 27.96
CA GLY A 14 32.74 7.53 26.65
C GLY A 14 33.72 8.26 25.73
N PRO A 15 33.58 8.16 24.44
CA PRO A 15 34.44 8.85 23.48
C PRO A 15 34.32 10.36 23.68
N ALA A 16 35.46 10.98 23.95
CA ALA A 16 35.60 12.43 23.99
C ALA A 16 35.18 12.99 22.62
N GLY A 17 34.23 13.93 22.63
CA GLY A 17 33.87 14.70 21.45
C GLY A 17 35.11 15.31 20.82
N SER A 18 35.41 14.95 19.58
CA SER A 18 36.40 15.59 18.77
C SER A 18 35.90 17.00 18.42
N ALA A 19 36.39 18.01 19.15
CA ALA A 19 36.26 19.38 18.72
C ALA A 19 37.11 19.52 17.43
N ASP A 20 36.49 19.93 16.34
CA ASP A 20 37.20 20.30 15.11
C ASP A 20 38.24 21.40 15.41
N PRO A 21 39.47 21.26 14.93
CA PRO A 21 40.46 22.31 15.07
C PRO A 21 40.07 23.54 14.24
N PRO A 22 40.18 24.75 14.77
CA PRO A 22 39.91 25.97 14.01
C PRO A 22 40.97 26.19 12.92
N GLY A 23 40.53 26.28 11.66
CA GLY A 23 41.28 26.87 10.58
C GLY A 23 41.91 25.90 9.59
N ARG A 24 41.15 25.41 8.63
CA ARG A 24 41.59 25.25 7.24
C ARG A 24 40.45 25.67 6.32
N ALA A 25 40.57 26.88 5.79
CA ALA A 25 39.88 27.33 4.59
C ALA A 25 40.49 26.64 3.37
N ASP A 26 40.34 25.31 3.28
CA ASP A 26 40.69 24.55 2.09
C ASP A 26 39.42 23.98 1.50
N GLY A 27 39.02 24.54 0.36
CA GLY A 27 37.82 24.21 -0.41
C GLY A 27 37.82 22.82 -1.03
N GLY A 28 38.24 21.78 -0.30
CA GLY A 28 38.16 20.38 -0.74
C GLY A 28 36.73 19.89 -0.96
N LEU A 29 36.55 18.94 -1.88
CA LEU A 29 35.29 18.24 -2.08
C LEU A 29 34.94 17.48 -0.81
N SER A 30 33.67 17.56 -0.38
CA SER A 30 33.10 16.77 0.72
C SER A 30 31.79 16.15 0.28
N TYR A 31 31.34 15.10 0.99
CA TYR A 31 30.11 14.43 0.68
C TYR A 31 28.90 15.39 0.81
N ALA A 32 28.90 16.25 1.82
CA ALA A 32 27.91 17.32 1.97
C ALA A 32 27.93 18.33 0.79
N ARG A 33 29.13 18.68 0.26
CA ARG A 33 29.23 19.52 -0.94
C ARG A 33 28.82 18.83 -2.22
N ALA A 34 28.87 17.50 -2.23
CA ALA A 34 28.30 16.67 -3.31
C ALA A 34 26.79 16.52 -3.21
N GLY A 35 26.15 17.07 -2.15
CA GLY A 35 24.70 17.10 -1.99
C GLY A 35 24.15 16.02 -1.08
N VAL A 36 24.98 15.26 -0.34
CA VAL A 36 24.54 14.20 0.58
C VAL A 36 24.78 14.62 2.04
N ASP A 37 23.69 14.70 2.82
CA ASP A 37 23.71 15.12 4.22
C ASP A 37 23.44 13.93 5.17
N ILE A 38 24.54 13.36 5.70
CA ILE A 38 24.48 12.21 6.64
C ILE A 38 23.70 12.58 7.90
N ALA A 39 23.93 13.80 8.46
CA ALA A 39 23.25 14.20 9.69
C ALA A 39 21.74 14.35 9.50
N ALA A 40 21.29 14.77 8.32
CA ALA A 40 19.87 14.79 7.99
C ALA A 40 19.29 13.37 7.93
N GLY A 41 20.04 12.40 7.39
CA GLY A 41 19.68 10.98 7.39
C GLY A 41 19.49 10.44 8.82
N ASP A 42 20.48 10.64 9.69
CA ASP A 42 20.43 10.22 11.10
C ASP A 42 19.24 10.86 11.82
N ARG A 43 18.96 12.13 11.58
CA ARG A 43 17.82 12.84 12.14
C ARG A 43 16.50 12.24 11.65
N ALA A 44 16.37 11.88 10.38
CA ALA A 44 15.18 11.23 9.84
C ALA A 44 14.93 9.89 10.57
N VAL A 45 15.97 9.06 10.73
CA VAL A 45 15.87 7.78 11.46
C VAL A 45 15.39 7.98 12.89
N GLU A 46 15.86 9.01 13.58
CA GLU A 46 15.38 9.30 14.95
C GLU A 46 13.90 9.66 14.99
N LEU A 47 13.44 10.47 14.04
CA LEU A 47 12.04 10.92 13.96
C LEU A 47 11.06 9.78 13.68
N ILE A 48 11.46 8.76 12.92
CA ILE A 48 10.56 7.64 12.57
C ILE A 48 10.43 6.57 13.66
N ARG A 49 11.32 6.52 14.67
CA ARG A 49 11.36 5.45 15.69
C ARG A 49 10.01 5.18 16.35
N ALA A 50 9.32 6.23 16.77
CA ALA A 50 8.04 6.08 17.48
C ALA A 50 6.94 5.52 16.54
N ALA A 51 6.92 5.95 15.27
CA ALA A 51 5.97 5.45 14.29
C ALA A 51 6.22 3.98 13.98
N VAL A 52 7.48 3.60 13.72
CA VAL A 52 7.85 2.20 13.44
C VAL A 52 7.54 1.29 14.64
N ALA A 53 7.80 1.74 15.87
CA ALA A 53 7.51 0.96 17.08
C ALA A 53 6.02 0.57 17.21
N ARG A 54 5.10 1.37 16.66
CA ARG A 54 3.65 1.05 16.62
C ARG A 54 3.31 -0.17 15.78
N THR A 55 4.16 -0.51 14.82
CA THR A 55 3.97 -1.66 13.92
C THR A 55 4.55 -2.95 14.48
N THR A 56 5.25 -2.89 15.62
CA THR A 56 5.98 -4.03 16.18
C THR A 56 5.04 -5.20 16.47
N ARG A 57 5.43 -6.37 16.02
CA ARG A 57 4.81 -7.67 16.31
C ARG A 57 5.74 -8.49 17.21
N PRO A 58 5.21 -9.51 17.95
CA PRO A 58 6.05 -10.36 18.79
C PRO A 58 7.19 -11.07 18.07
N GLU A 59 7.02 -11.31 16.76
CA GLU A 59 7.99 -11.98 15.90
C GLU A 59 9.13 -11.07 15.42
N VAL A 60 9.04 -9.75 15.62
CA VAL A 60 10.10 -8.82 15.21
C VAL A 60 11.26 -8.91 16.18
N VAL A 61 12.45 -9.20 15.69
CA VAL A 61 13.68 -9.33 16.49
C VAL A 61 14.57 -8.11 16.28
N GLY A 62 14.91 -7.42 17.36
CA GLY A 62 15.74 -6.20 17.30
C GLY A 62 14.91 -4.94 17.06
N GLY A 63 15.51 -3.96 16.38
CA GLY A 63 14.90 -2.65 16.09
C GLY A 63 15.47 -2.05 14.81
N ILE A 64 15.00 -0.85 14.45
CA ILE A 64 15.51 -0.09 13.29
C ILE A 64 16.95 0.37 13.52
N GLY A 65 17.75 0.43 12.43
CA GLY A 65 19.15 0.88 12.43
C GLY A 65 20.18 -0.25 12.29
N GLY A 66 19.74 -1.51 12.14
CA GLY A 66 20.57 -2.64 11.71
C GLY A 66 20.66 -2.73 10.19
N PHE A 67 21.59 -3.57 9.68
CA PHE A 67 21.72 -3.83 8.23
C PHE A 67 20.54 -4.61 7.65
N ALA A 68 19.81 -5.38 8.48
CA ALA A 68 18.65 -6.17 8.08
C ALA A 68 17.59 -6.16 9.17
N GLY A 69 16.32 -6.11 8.76
CA GLY A 69 15.21 -6.44 9.63
C GLY A 69 15.15 -7.95 9.88
N LEU A 70 14.90 -8.35 11.12
CA LEU A 70 14.79 -9.75 11.48
C LEU A 70 13.37 -10.07 11.94
N PHE A 71 12.86 -11.21 11.45
CA PHE A 71 11.55 -11.72 11.79
C PHE A 71 11.68 -13.19 12.25
N ASP A 72 11.20 -13.50 13.44
CA ASP A 72 11.23 -14.86 13.99
C ASP A 72 10.23 -15.74 13.23
N ALA A 73 10.75 -16.65 12.43
CA ALA A 73 9.98 -17.58 11.64
C ALA A 73 9.46 -18.81 12.42
N SER A 74 9.71 -18.89 13.73
CA SER A 74 9.28 -20.05 14.56
C SER A 74 7.76 -20.27 14.51
N ARG A 75 6.97 -19.20 14.35
CA ARG A 75 5.51 -19.30 14.17
C ARG A 75 5.12 -20.15 12.96
N LEU A 76 5.95 -20.18 11.91
CA LEU A 76 5.68 -20.94 10.69
C LEU A 76 5.74 -22.45 10.91
N THR A 77 6.33 -22.92 12.00
CA THR A 77 6.35 -24.35 12.35
C THR A 77 4.95 -24.91 12.67
N GLY A 78 3.96 -24.02 12.92
CA GLY A 78 2.56 -24.42 13.06
C GLY A 78 1.85 -24.72 11.73
N TYR A 79 2.44 -24.34 10.59
CA TYR A 79 1.94 -24.66 9.27
C TYR A 79 2.40 -26.05 8.85
N ARG A 80 1.56 -26.78 8.10
CA ARG A 80 1.95 -28.06 7.50
C ARG A 80 2.82 -27.86 6.26
N ARG A 81 2.46 -26.87 5.44
CA ARG A 81 3.16 -26.47 4.23
C ARG A 81 3.04 -24.96 4.01
N PRO A 82 3.84 -24.16 4.72
CA PRO A 82 3.81 -22.71 4.58
C PRO A 82 4.30 -22.31 3.18
N LEU A 83 3.53 -21.48 2.48
CA LEU A 83 3.96 -20.78 1.28
C LEU A 83 4.23 -19.34 1.65
N LEU A 84 5.41 -18.84 1.33
CA LEU A 84 5.72 -17.41 1.43
C LEU A 84 5.29 -16.72 0.14
N ALA A 85 4.50 -15.67 0.29
CA ALA A 85 4.14 -14.76 -0.80
C ALA A 85 4.92 -13.45 -0.62
N THR A 86 5.34 -12.84 -1.72
CA THR A 86 5.96 -11.52 -1.70
C THR A 86 5.39 -10.65 -2.79
N ALA A 87 5.20 -9.36 -2.48
CA ALA A 87 4.77 -8.34 -3.43
C ALA A 87 5.68 -7.13 -3.30
N THR A 88 5.87 -6.42 -4.39
CA THR A 88 6.64 -5.17 -4.45
C THR A 88 5.89 -4.20 -5.35
N ASP A 89 5.69 -2.98 -4.87
CA ASP A 89 5.04 -1.91 -5.64
C ASP A 89 5.53 -0.54 -5.17
N GLY A 90 5.13 0.51 -5.89
CA GLY A 90 5.32 1.91 -5.54
C GLY A 90 3.98 2.64 -5.51
N VAL A 91 4.03 3.93 -5.17
CA VAL A 91 2.82 4.79 -5.17
C VAL A 91 2.54 5.37 -6.56
N GLY A 92 3.56 5.47 -7.39
CA GLY A 92 3.46 6.09 -8.70
C GLY A 92 3.28 7.61 -8.62
N THR A 93 2.72 8.21 -9.67
CA THR A 93 2.73 9.67 -9.83
C THR A 93 1.77 10.45 -8.93
N LYS A 94 1.05 9.79 -8.01
CA LYS A 94 0.32 10.44 -6.91
C LYS A 94 1.27 11.23 -6.01
N VAL A 95 2.53 10.79 -5.87
CA VAL A 95 3.56 11.51 -5.10
C VAL A 95 3.74 12.97 -5.55
N VAL A 96 3.49 13.28 -6.83
CA VAL A 96 3.58 14.65 -7.35
C VAL A 96 2.47 15.55 -6.76
N ILE A 97 1.28 15.00 -6.53
CA ILE A 97 0.20 15.74 -5.86
C ILE A 97 0.57 16.00 -4.40
N ALA A 98 1.11 14.98 -3.71
CA ALA A 98 1.61 15.12 -2.34
C ALA A 98 2.69 16.21 -2.23
N GLN A 99 3.64 16.22 -3.16
CA GLN A 99 4.70 17.22 -3.25
C GLN A 99 4.14 18.63 -3.44
N GLN A 100 3.20 18.81 -4.38
CA GLN A 100 2.58 20.12 -4.65
C GLN A 100 1.81 20.69 -3.47
N LEU A 101 1.21 19.83 -2.67
CA LEU A 101 0.44 20.22 -1.47
C LEU A 101 1.29 20.29 -0.19
N GLY A 102 2.51 19.74 -0.21
CA GLY A 102 3.34 19.61 0.99
C GLY A 102 2.75 18.62 2.02
N VAL A 103 1.92 17.66 1.60
CA VAL A 103 1.27 16.65 2.43
C VAL A 103 1.84 15.29 2.07
N TYR A 104 2.56 14.65 2.99
CA TYR A 104 3.40 13.49 2.70
C TYR A 104 3.00 12.22 3.46
N ASP A 105 2.17 12.32 4.48
CA ASP A 105 1.78 11.21 5.36
C ASP A 105 0.76 10.25 4.71
N THR A 106 0.02 10.71 3.69
CA THR A 106 -0.98 9.89 3.01
C THR A 106 -0.36 8.86 2.08
N VAL A 107 0.70 9.23 1.35
CA VAL A 107 1.31 8.35 0.32
C VAL A 107 2.00 7.13 0.90
N GLY A 108 2.43 7.18 2.17
CA GLY A 108 2.92 5.99 2.86
C GLY A 108 1.82 4.94 3.09
N ILE A 109 0.60 5.37 3.39
CA ILE A 109 -0.57 4.48 3.49
C ILE A 109 -0.89 3.87 2.12
N ASP A 110 -0.82 4.70 1.06
CA ASP A 110 -1.01 4.24 -0.31
C ASP A 110 -0.03 3.10 -0.65
N LEU A 111 1.25 3.27 -0.33
CA LEU A 111 2.27 2.24 -0.57
C LEU A 111 1.89 0.91 0.07
N VAL A 112 1.51 0.93 1.35
CA VAL A 112 1.14 -0.30 2.07
C VAL A 112 -0.10 -0.93 1.49
N GLY A 113 -1.11 -0.13 1.11
CA GLY A 113 -2.32 -0.62 0.43
C GLY A 113 -1.98 -1.36 -0.86
N MET A 114 -1.10 -0.79 -1.69
CA MET A 114 -0.67 -1.44 -2.95
C MET A 114 0.03 -2.77 -2.70
N VAL A 115 0.90 -2.86 -1.69
CA VAL A 115 1.75 -4.04 -1.47
C VAL A 115 1.06 -5.11 -0.61
N ALA A 116 0.41 -4.72 0.49
CA ALA A 116 -0.20 -5.67 1.42
C ALA A 116 -1.48 -6.30 0.86
N ASP A 117 -2.27 -5.54 0.11
CA ASP A 117 -3.50 -6.05 -0.49
C ASP A 117 -3.19 -7.04 -1.63
N ASP A 118 -2.06 -6.89 -2.33
CA ASP A 118 -1.59 -7.89 -3.30
C ASP A 118 -1.19 -9.24 -2.66
N LEU A 119 -0.79 -9.23 -1.38
CA LEU A 119 -0.55 -10.48 -0.66
C LEU A 119 -1.85 -11.20 -0.30
N VAL A 120 -2.84 -10.45 0.17
CA VAL A 120 -4.10 -11.09 0.65
C VAL A 120 -4.97 -11.62 -0.48
N VAL A 121 -4.75 -11.20 -1.74
CA VAL A 121 -5.51 -11.77 -2.86
C VAL A 121 -5.31 -13.27 -3.02
N CYS A 122 -4.16 -13.80 -2.62
CA CYS A 122 -3.92 -15.25 -2.59
C CYS A 122 -4.20 -15.89 -1.20
N GLY A 123 -4.75 -15.14 -0.25
CA GLY A 123 -5.02 -15.59 1.12
C GLY A 123 -3.83 -15.50 2.07
N ALA A 124 -2.73 -14.85 1.67
CA ALA A 124 -1.55 -14.72 2.52
C ALA A 124 -1.73 -13.64 3.60
N GLU A 125 -1.42 -13.98 4.86
CA GLU A 125 -1.31 -13.03 5.96
C GLU A 125 -0.03 -12.19 5.77
N PRO A 126 -0.10 -10.85 5.64
CA PRO A 126 1.08 -10.01 5.61
C PRO A 126 1.85 -10.09 6.94
N LEU A 127 3.13 -10.42 6.89
CA LEU A 127 3.99 -10.55 8.07
C LEU A 127 4.77 -9.27 8.33
N PHE A 128 5.50 -8.82 7.32
CA PHE A 128 6.33 -7.64 7.42
C PHE A 128 6.51 -6.94 6.06
N LEU A 129 6.91 -5.68 6.16
CA LEU A 129 7.21 -4.80 5.04
C LEU A 129 8.56 -4.12 5.24
N THR A 130 9.23 -3.84 4.15
CA THR A 130 10.37 -2.93 4.05
C THR A 130 10.08 -1.87 3.00
N ASP A 131 10.50 -0.63 3.24
CA ASP A 131 10.32 0.49 2.31
C ASP A 131 11.64 0.99 1.74
N TYR A 132 11.55 1.72 0.63
CA TYR A 132 12.64 2.46 0.01
C TYR A 132 12.14 3.84 -0.35
N VAL A 133 12.68 4.86 0.33
CA VAL A 133 12.38 6.28 0.04
C VAL A 133 13.60 6.90 -0.63
N VAL A 134 13.43 7.37 -1.86
CA VAL A 134 14.46 8.10 -2.58
C VAL A 134 14.05 9.56 -2.75
N CYS A 135 14.96 10.51 -2.53
CA CYS A 135 14.68 11.94 -2.67
C CYS A 135 15.89 12.67 -3.27
N GLY A 136 15.62 13.81 -3.90
CA GLY A 136 16.69 14.65 -4.42
C GLY A 136 17.49 15.31 -3.30
N ARG A 137 16.81 15.62 -2.18
CA ARG A 137 17.41 16.13 -0.93
C ARG A 137 16.66 15.58 0.28
N VAL A 138 17.40 15.01 1.23
CA VAL A 138 16.82 14.56 2.51
C VAL A 138 16.35 15.77 3.33
N ARG A 139 15.05 15.77 3.63
CA ARG A 139 14.42 16.68 4.59
C ARG A 139 13.85 15.80 5.70
N PRO A 140 14.45 15.76 6.91
CA PRO A 140 14.12 14.79 7.94
C PRO A 140 12.63 14.71 8.27
N GLU A 141 11.97 15.87 8.39
CA GLU A 141 10.54 15.95 8.71
C GLU A 141 9.66 15.39 7.57
N ARG A 142 10.06 15.59 6.30
CA ARG A 142 9.36 15.02 5.15
C ARG A 142 9.49 13.51 5.10
N VAL A 143 10.70 13.00 5.26
CA VAL A 143 10.95 11.54 5.34
C VAL A 143 10.16 10.94 6.50
N ALA A 144 10.18 11.60 7.66
CA ALA A 144 9.42 11.16 8.83
C ALA A 144 7.90 11.13 8.58
N ALA A 145 7.34 12.09 7.85
CA ALA A 145 5.94 12.08 7.47
C ALA A 145 5.62 10.90 6.52
N ILE A 146 6.45 10.69 5.47
CA ILE A 146 6.28 9.56 4.54
C ILE A 146 6.30 8.22 5.27
N VAL A 147 7.36 7.96 6.06
CA VAL A 147 7.54 6.70 6.79
C VAL A 147 6.49 6.57 7.91
N GLY A 148 6.06 7.70 8.50
CA GLY A 148 4.91 7.74 9.42
C GLY A 148 3.64 7.20 8.77
N GLY A 149 3.37 7.58 7.52
CA GLY A 149 2.27 7.04 6.72
C GLY A 149 2.45 5.55 6.40
N VAL A 150 3.68 5.10 6.08
CA VAL A 150 3.98 3.66 5.90
C VAL A 150 3.69 2.89 7.18
N ALA A 151 4.13 3.40 8.32
CA ALA A 151 3.87 2.76 9.62
C ALA A 151 2.37 2.68 9.92
N GLU A 152 1.60 3.75 9.65
CA GLU A 152 0.14 3.73 9.79
C GLU A 152 -0.49 2.67 8.89
N GLY A 153 -0.10 2.63 7.62
CA GLY A 153 -0.55 1.60 6.69
C GLY A 153 -0.23 0.18 7.18
N CYS A 154 0.97 -0.05 7.73
CA CYS A 154 1.36 -1.34 8.33
C CYS A 154 0.47 -1.71 9.53
N VAL A 155 0.12 -0.74 10.39
CA VAL A 155 -0.84 -0.95 11.48
C VAL A 155 -2.20 -1.36 10.94
N LEU A 156 -2.69 -0.68 9.89
CA LEU A 156 -3.96 -1.01 9.24
C LEU A 156 -3.93 -2.40 8.58
N ALA A 157 -2.86 -2.73 7.88
CA ALA A 157 -2.67 -4.04 7.25
C ALA A 157 -2.45 -5.18 8.26
N GLY A 158 -1.92 -4.87 9.44
CA GLY A 158 -1.56 -5.85 10.47
C GLY A 158 -0.19 -6.49 10.26
N CYS A 159 0.72 -5.83 9.56
CA CYS A 159 2.10 -6.27 9.37
C CYS A 159 3.09 -5.34 10.10
N ALA A 160 4.34 -5.78 10.22
CA ALA A 160 5.40 -4.99 10.84
C ALA A 160 6.24 -4.26 9.78
N LEU A 161 6.58 -3.00 10.01
CA LEU A 161 7.64 -2.31 9.28
C LEU A 161 8.98 -2.67 9.95
N ILE A 162 9.76 -3.57 9.35
CA ILE A 162 10.97 -4.14 9.99
C ILE A 162 12.27 -3.53 9.51
N GLY A 163 12.23 -2.71 8.48
CA GLY A 163 13.41 -2.05 7.92
C GLY A 163 13.03 -1.19 6.72
N GLY A 164 14.00 -0.52 6.18
CA GLY A 164 13.85 0.33 5.01
C GLY A 164 15.16 1.03 4.68
N GLU A 165 15.14 1.85 3.63
CA GLU A 165 16.26 2.63 3.17
C GLU A 165 15.80 4.03 2.80
N THR A 166 16.61 5.05 3.12
CA THR A 166 16.41 6.41 2.63
C THR A 166 17.65 6.83 1.86
N ALA A 167 17.48 7.09 0.57
CA ALA A 167 18.57 7.47 -0.32
C ALA A 167 18.42 8.92 -0.82
N GLU A 168 19.54 9.61 -0.90
CA GLU A 168 19.63 10.95 -1.48
C GLU A 168 20.32 10.88 -2.84
N HIS A 169 19.61 11.33 -3.89
CA HIS A 169 20.07 11.26 -5.29
C HIS A 169 20.21 12.66 -5.90
N PRO A 170 21.17 13.48 -5.43
CA PRO A 170 21.39 14.82 -5.94
C PRO A 170 21.83 14.77 -7.41
N GLY A 171 21.25 15.65 -8.23
CA GLY A 171 21.55 15.71 -9.67
C GLY A 171 20.81 14.67 -10.53
N HIS A 172 20.19 13.66 -9.91
CA HIS A 172 19.27 12.73 -10.57
C HIS A 172 17.82 13.15 -10.36
N LEU A 173 17.46 13.49 -9.13
CA LEU A 173 16.16 14.05 -8.75
C LEU A 173 16.31 15.56 -8.44
N GLY A 174 15.26 16.33 -8.72
CA GLY A 174 15.17 17.69 -8.23
C GLY A 174 15.15 17.73 -6.69
N PRO A 175 15.57 18.84 -6.05
CA PRO A 175 15.72 18.90 -4.58
C PRO A 175 14.44 18.55 -3.80
N ASP A 176 13.28 18.78 -4.38
CA ASP A 176 11.98 18.50 -3.77
C ASP A 176 11.33 17.22 -4.27
N ASP A 177 11.88 16.59 -5.31
CA ASP A 177 11.39 15.35 -5.86
C ASP A 177 11.68 14.18 -4.92
N PHE A 178 10.74 13.24 -4.89
CA PHE A 178 10.89 11.98 -4.18
C PHE A 178 10.09 10.89 -4.86
N ASP A 179 10.45 9.65 -4.58
CA ASP A 179 9.67 8.47 -4.89
C ASP A 179 9.76 7.47 -3.74
N LEU A 180 8.82 6.55 -3.66
CA LEU A 180 8.84 5.51 -2.65
C LEU A 180 8.31 4.19 -3.21
N ALA A 181 8.92 3.13 -2.76
CA ALA A 181 8.55 1.76 -3.07
C ALA A 181 8.62 0.91 -1.80
N GLY A 182 8.00 -0.24 -1.82
CA GLY A 182 8.05 -1.18 -0.71
C GLY A 182 7.95 -2.61 -1.18
N ALA A 183 8.39 -3.52 -0.32
CA ALA A 183 8.21 -4.95 -0.50
C ALA A 183 7.66 -5.54 0.79
N ALA A 184 6.63 -6.39 0.68
CA ALA A 184 6.11 -7.12 1.82
C ALA A 184 6.19 -8.62 1.59
N THR A 185 6.30 -9.34 2.70
CA THR A 185 6.24 -10.80 2.73
C THR A 185 5.09 -11.24 3.60
N GLY A 186 4.32 -12.19 3.09
CA GLY A 186 3.22 -12.84 3.78
C GLY A 186 3.36 -14.35 3.77
N VAL A 187 2.46 -15.03 4.47
CA VAL A 187 2.41 -16.49 4.54
C VAL A 187 0.98 -17.00 4.37
N VAL A 188 0.84 -18.09 3.64
CA VAL A 188 -0.42 -18.83 3.51
C VAL A 188 -0.17 -20.32 3.63
N GLU A 189 -1.11 -21.07 4.25
CA GLU A 189 -1.09 -22.53 4.21
C GLU A 189 -1.44 -23.01 2.79
N ALA A 190 -0.66 -23.92 2.23
CA ALA A 190 -0.78 -24.33 0.82
C ALA A 190 -2.18 -24.81 0.40
N ASP A 191 -2.92 -25.48 1.29
CA ASP A 191 -4.29 -25.92 1.02
C ASP A 191 -5.35 -24.81 1.23
N ARG A 192 -4.94 -23.63 1.71
CA ARG A 192 -5.78 -22.44 1.84
C ARG A 192 -5.47 -21.38 0.78
N LEU A 193 -4.58 -21.69 -0.16
CA LEU A 193 -4.26 -20.78 -1.26
C LEU A 193 -5.54 -20.46 -2.05
N LEU A 194 -5.82 -19.16 -2.23
CA LEU A 194 -6.94 -18.66 -3.03
C LEU A 194 -6.49 -18.40 -4.47
N GLY A 195 -7.42 -18.48 -5.40
CA GLY A 195 -7.12 -18.20 -6.79
C GLY A 195 -8.02 -18.96 -7.78
N PRO A 196 -7.67 -18.97 -9.07
CA PRO A 196 -8.54 -19.43 -10.15
C PRO A 196 -8.97 -20.91 -10.01
N ASP A 197 -8.14 -21.75 -9.38
CA ASP A 197 -8.47 -23.18 -9.22
C ASP A 197 -9.69 -23.45 -8.32
N ARG A 198 -10.12 -22.44 -7.53
CA ARG A 198 -11.29 -22.54 -6.66
C ARG A 198 -12.54 -21.94 -7.26
N VAL A 199 -12.41 -21.01 -8.21
CA VAL A 199 -13.52 -20.26 -8.80
C VAL A 199 -14.35 -21.17 -9.69
N VAL A 200 -15.67 -21.20 -9.45
CA VAL A 200 -16.59 -22.03 -10.21
C VAL A 200 -17.82 -21.21 -10.67
N PRO A 201 -18.46 -21.58 -11.80
CA PRO A 201 -19.72 -20.98 -12.20
C PRO A 201 -20.79 -21.11 -11.11
N GLY A 202 -21.49 -20.02 -10.85
CA GLY A 202 -22.47 -19.89 -9.76
C GLY A 202 -21.93 -19.16 -8.54
N ASP A 203 -20.62 -18.90 -8.45
CA ASP A 203 -20.05 -18.07 -7.37
C ASP A 203 -20.58 -16.64 -7.45
N ALA A 204 -20.77 -16.02 -6.29
CA ALA A 204 -21.12 -14.61 -6.17
C ALA A 204 -19.89 -13.72 -6.25
N VAL A 205 -20.02 -12.59 -6.93
CA VAL A 205 -18.96 -11.57 -7.03
C VAL A 205 -19.36 -10.37 -6.17
N ILE A 206 -18.65 -10.19 -5.06
CA ILE A 206 -18.85 -9.08 -4.12
C ILE A 206 -17.81 -8.01 -4.34
N ALA A 207 -18.26 -6.79 -4.65
CA ALA A 207 -17.42 -5.62 -4.73
C ALA A 207 -17.32 -4.91 -3.37
N MET A 208 -16.13 -4.41 -3.03
CA MET A 208 -15.86 -3.59 -1.85
C MET A 208 -15.48 -2.18 -2.31
N ALA A 209 -16.10 -1.17 -1.70
CA ALA A 209 -15.88 0.22 -2.07
C ALA A 209 -14.43 0.66 -1.93
N SER A 210 -13.94 1.39 -2.93
CA SER A 210 -12.70 2.15 -2.80
C SER A 210 -12.90 3.41 -1.94
N SER A 211 -11.82 3.97 -1.44
CA SER A 211 -11.83 5.27 -0.75
C SER A 211 -11.73 6.47 -1.72
N GLY A 212 -11.54 6.21 -3.01
CA GLY A 212 -11.31 7.17 -4.07
C GLY A 212 -10.52 6.53 -5.21
N LEU A 213 -9.63 7.29 -5.82
CA LEU A 213 -8.77 6.80 -6.92
C LEU A 213 -7.76 5.73 -6.49
N HIS A 214 -7.47 5.63 -5.21
CA HIS A 214 -6.34 4.89 -4.66
C HIS A 214 -5.01 5.47 -5.20
N SER A 215 -4.12 4.63 -5.77
CA SER A 215 -2.81 5.08 -6.26
C SER A 215 -2.66 4.95 -7.78
N ASN A 216 -3.72 4.62 -8.51
CA ASN A 216 -3.65 4.34 -9.93
C ASN A 216 -4.26 5.46 -10.79
N GLY A 217 -3.77 5.59 -12.04
CA GLY A 217 -4.30 6.55 -13.00
C GLY A 217 -3.82 7.99 -12.83
N PHE A 218 -2.92 8.31 -11.89
CA PHE A 218 -2.51 9.68 -11.58
C PHE A 218 -1.75 10.39 -12.71
N SER A 219 -1.13 9.67 -13.63
CA SER A 219 -0.58 10.30 -14.83
C SER A 219 -1.66 10.92 -15.71
N LEU A 220 -2.81 10.26 -15.84
CA LEU A 220 -3.99 10.79 -16.56
C LEU A 220 -4.63 11.93 -15.74
N VAL A 221 -4.82 11.75 -14.43
CA VAL A 221 -5.33 12.81 -13.54
C VAL A 221 -4.53 14.09 -13.69
N ARG A 222 -3.19 14.03 -13.59
CA ARG A 222 -2.31 15.19 -13.73
C ARG A 222 -2.44 15.87 -15.11
N LYS A 223 -2.67 15.08 -16.15
CA LYS A 223 -2.91 15.61 -17.48
C LYS A 223 -4.26 16.34 -17.57
N VAL A 224 -5.31 15.80 -16.95
CA VAL A 224 -6.64 16.42 -16.86
C VAL A 224 -6.59 17.71 -16.04
N LEU A 225 -5.81 17.76 -14.98
CA LEU A 225 -5.65 18.97 -14.15
C LEU A 225 -5.07 20.15 -14.95
N GLY A 226 -4.11 19.90 -15.85
CA GLY A 226 -3.59 20.90 -16.80
C GLY A 226 -3.10 22.21 -16.16
N GLY A 227 -2.62 22.16 -14.89
CA GLY A 227 -2.21 23.33 -14.12
C GLY A 227 -3.33 23.99 -13.29
N ARG A 228 -4.50 23.37 -13.20
CA ARG A 228 -5.58 23.80 -12.29
C ARG A 228 -5.09 23.78 -10.83
N GLY A 229 -5.45 24.77 -10.03
CA GLY A 229 -5.12 24.84 -8.61
C GLY A 229 -5.73 23.68 -7.82
N LEU A 230 -4.95 23.04 -6.99
CA LEU A 230 -5.39 21.93 -6.13
C LEU A 230 -6.24 22.40 -4.94
N ASP A 231 -6.26 23.69 -4.66
CA ASP A 231 -7.09 24.37 -3.66
C ASP A 231 -8.53 24.64 -4.15
N THR A 232 -8.80 24.45 -5.43
CA THR A 232 -10.15 24.63 -5.99
C THR A 232 -11.10 23.56 -5.44
N THR A 233 -12.35 23.98 -5.17
CA THR A 233 -13.42 23.09 -4.70
C THR A 233 -14.49 22.96 -5.78
N PRO A 234 -14.44 21.92 -6.63
CA PRO A 234 -15.52 21.63 -7.56
C PRO A 234 -16.83 21.37 -6.82
N ALA A 235 -17.94 21.91 -7.34
CA ALA A 235 -19.26 21.76 -6.70
C ALA A 235 -19.66 20.30 -6.51
N GLU A 236 -19.29 19.45 -7.45
CA GLU A 236 -19.57 18.01 -7.45
C GLU A 236 -18.82 17.26 -6.33
N LEU A 237 -17.68 17.79 -5.87
CA LEU A 237 -16.84 17.13 -4.88
C LEU A 237 -17.08 17.64 -3.46
N GLY A 238 -17.50 18.88 -3.30
CA GLY A 238 -17.81 19.50 -2.00
C GLY A 238 -16.61 19.72 -1.08
N ARG A 239 -15.39 19.45 -1.53
CA ARG A 239 -14.11 19.66 -0.83
C ARG A 239 -12.98 20.01 -1.81
N PRO A 240 -11.84 20.56 -1.32
CA PRO A 240 -10.71 20.89 -2.17
C PRO A 240 -10.23 19.68 -2.98
N LEU A 241 -9.90 19.94 -4.24
CA LEU A 241 -9.49 18.91 -5.19
C LEU A 241 -8.23 18.14 -4.72
N GLY A 242 -7.27 18.86 -4.13
CA GLY A 242 -6.07 18.25 -3.58
C GLY A 242 -6.36 17.27 -2.44
N GLU A 243 -7.30 17.59 -1.55
CA GLU A 243 -7.72 16.69 -0.47
C GLU A 243 -8.40 15.44 -1.03
N GLU A 244 -9.27 15.61 -2.03
CA GLU A 244 -9.91 14.48 -2.72
C GLU A 244 -8.88 13.55 -3.35
N LEU A 245 -7.91 14.10 -4.08
CA LEU A 245 -6.88 13.35 -4.78
C LEU A 245 -5.88 12.68 -3.83
N LEU A 246 -5.62 13.24 -2.64
CA LEU A 246 -4.74 12.65 -1.63
C LEU A 246 -5.47 11.71 -0.66
N THR A 247 -6.77 11.46 -0.83
CA THR A 247 -7.45 10.43 -0.03
C THR A 247 -6.64 9.13 -0.09
N PRO A 248 -6.20 8.59 1.07
CA PRO A 248 -5.38 7.38 1.08
C PRO A 248 -6.13 6.18 0.54
N THR A 249 -5.39 5.27 -0.07
CA THR A 249 -5.87 3.95 -0.46
C THR A 249 -6.45 3.22 0.76
N ARG A 250 -7.68 2.69 0.63
CA ARG A 250 -8.23 1.78 1.63
C ARG A 250 -7.41 0.50 1.62
N ILE A 251 -7.04 0.04 2.80
CA ILE A 251 -6.33 -1.23 3.01
C ILE A 251 -7.35 -2.30 3.38
N TYR A 252 -7.42 -3.37 2.60
CA TYR A 252 -8.39 -4.46 2.74
C TYR A 252 -7.83 -5.69 3.45
N ALA A 253 -6.54 -5.73 3.72
CA ALA A 253 -5.84 -6.93 4.18
C ALA A 253 -6.54 -7.65 5.34
N ARG A 254 -6.89 -6.94 6.42
CA ARG A 254 -7.58 -7.54 7.57
C ARG A 254 -9.01 -7.96 7.26
N ASP A 255 -9.68 -7.27 6.36
CA ASP A 255 -11.07 -7.56 5.99
C ASP A 255 -11.13 -8.79 5.10
N CYS A 256 -10.22 -8.90 4.11
CA CYS A 256 -10.06 -10.08 3.27
C CYS A 256 -9.70 -11.33 4.09
N LEU A 257 -8.75 -11.24 5.02
CA LEU A 257 -8.39 -12.35 5.89
C LEU A 257 -9.55 -12.77 6.81
N ALA A 258 -10.31 -11.80 7.36
CA ALA A 258 -11.48 -12.09 8.15
C ALA A 258 -12.56 -12.79 7.31
N LEU A 259 -12.75 -12.36 6.05
CA LEU A 259 -13.69 -12.97 5.13
C LEU A 259 -13.27 -14.41 4.79
N ALA A 260 -12.01 -14.62 4.39
CA ALA A 260 -11.46 -15.93 4.07
C ALA A 260 -11.45 -16.93 5.24
N SER A 261 -11.50 -16.42 6.50
CA SER A 261 -11.57 -17.27 7.69
C SER A 261 -12.99 -17.73 8.06
N ARG A 262 -14.04 -17.08 7.51
CA ARG A 262 -15.44 -17.28 7.93
C ARG A 262 -16.39 -17.65 6.82
N CYS A 263 -16.02 -17.40 5.57
CA CYS A 263 -16.82 -17.63 4.39
C CYS A 263 -16.02 -18.47 3.39
N ASP A 264 -16.73 -19.13 2.50
CA ASP A 264 -16.16 -19.91 1.40
C ASP A 264 -15.69 -18.97 0.30
N VAL A 265 -14.51 -18.35 0.53
CA VAL A 265 -13.86 -17.46 -0.44
C VAL A 265 -13.02 -18.29 -1.39
N HIS A 266 -13.21 -18.04 -2.67
CA HIS A 266 -12.48 -18.72 -3.75
C HIS A 266 -11.33 -17.88 -4.28
N ALA A 267 -11.53 -16.56 -4.45
CA ALA A 267 -10.52 -15.62 -4.91
C ALA A 267 -10.79 -14.20 -4.42
N PHE A 268 -9.73 -13.39 -4.37
CA PHE A 268 -9.84 -11.93 -4.33
C PHE A 268 -9.19 -11.34 -5.56
N ALA A 269 -9.62 -10.13 -5.95
CA ALA A 269 -8.95 -9.33 -6.97
C ALA A 269 -8.77 -7.90 -6.48
N HIS A 270 -7.53 -7.45 -6.35
CA HIS A 270 -7.20 -6.07 -6.01
C HIS A 270 -7.31 -5.21 -7.28
N VAL A 271 -8.18 -4.19 -7.23
CA VAL A 271 -8.47 -3.34 -8.39
C VAL A 271 -7.46 -2.20 -8.46
N THR A 272 -6.42 -2.40 -9.25
CA THR A 272 -5.32 -1.47 -9.49
C THR A 272 -5.30 -0.97 -10.94
N GLY A 273 -4.13 -0.67 -11.50
CA GLY A 273 -3.98 -0.30 -12.90
C GLY A 273 -4.58 -1.36 -13.83
N GLY A 274 -5.31 -0.92 -14.85
CA GLY A 274 -6.09 -1.80 -15.71
C GLY A 274 -7.58 -1.89 -15.34
N GLY A 275 -7.98 -1.32 -14.18
CA GLY A 275 -9.37 -1.26 -13.74
C GLY A 275 -9.96 -2.60 -13.33
N LEU A 276 -11.26 -2.59 -13.02
CA LEU A 276 -11.98 -3.73 -12.46
C LEU A 276 -11.92 -4.97 -13.36
N ALA A 277 -12.19 -4.80 -14.66
CA ALA A 277 -12.34 -5.94 -15.57
C ALA A 277 -11.04 -6.74 -15.73
N LEU A 278 -9.91 -6.06 -15.94
CA LEU A 278 -8.63 -6.74 -16.17
C LEU A 278 -8.10 -7.38 -14.88
N ASN A 279 -8.29 -6.74 -13.73
CA ASN A 279 -7.81 -7.30 -12.46
C ASN A 279 -8.64 -8.51 -12.03
N LEU A 280 -9.97 -8.48 -12.17
CA LEU A 280 -10.80 -9.64 -11.87
C LEU A 280 -10.53 -10.81 -12.81
N ALA A 281 -10.27 -10.56 -14.09
CA ALA A 281 -9.94 -11.60 -15.05
C ALA A 281 -8.67 -12.39 -14.68
N ARG A 282 -7.71 -11.80 -13.92
CA ARG A 282 -6.47 -12.47 -13.49
C ARG A 282 -6.72 -13.66 -12.54
N VAL A 283 -7.87 -13.68 -11.88
CA VAL A 283 -8.22 -14.71 -10.91
C VAL A 283 -9.34 -15.63 -11.41
N LEU A 284 -9.70 -15.55 -12.71
CA LEU A 284 -10.67 -16.43 -13.32
C LEU A 284 -10.00 -17.63 -14.00
N PRO A 285 -10.57 -18.83 -13.89
CA PRO A 285 -10.10 -19.97 -14.67
C PRO A 285 -10.54 -19.83 -16.15
N PRO A 286 -9.87 -20.53 -17.09
CA PRO A 286 -10.12 -20.38 -18.54
C PRO A 286 -11.51 -20.86 -19.00
N HIS A 287 -12.32 -21.41 -18.12
CA HIS A 287 -13.67 -21.92 -18.42
C HIS A 287 -14.81 -21.15 -17.70
N ALA A 288 -14.47 -20.02 -17.03
CA ALA A 288 -15.45 -19.20 -16.33
C ALA A 288 -15.25 -17.71 -16.61
N ASP A 289 -16.33 -16.98 -16.82
CA ASP A 289 -16.38 -15.52 -16.97
C ASP A 289 -17.00 -14.90 -15.69
N ALA A 290 -16.59 -13.67 -15.37
CA ALA A 290 -17.33 -12.86 -14.41
C ALA A 290 -18.31 -11.94 -15.15
N ALA A 291 -19.59 -11.99 -14.78
CA ALA A 291 -20.65 -11.16 -15.33
C ALA A 291 -21.06 -10.11 -14.27
N LEU A 292 -20.73 -8.83 -14.49
CA LEU A 292 -20.95 -7.74 -13.54
C LEU A 292 -22.00 -6.76 -14.06
N ASP A 293 -22.91 -6.35 -13.18
CA ASP A 293 -23.93 -5.35 -13.49
C ASP A 293 -23.52 -3.96 -13.00
N ARG A 294 -23.28 -3.02 -13.91
CA ARG A 294 -23.00 -1.62 -13.58
C ARG A 294 -24.11 -0.95 -12.76
N ALA A 295 -25.35 -1.43 -12.86
CA ALA A 295 -26.46 -0.91 -12.08
C ALA A 295 -26.34 -1.18 -10.56
N ALA A 296 -25.44 -2.08 -10.16
CA ALA A 296 -25.23 -2.44 -8.75
C ALA A 296 -24.53 -1.36 -7.92
N TRP A 297 -23.88 -0.36 -8.57
CA TRP A 297 -23.21 0.73 -7.83
C TRP A 297 -23.13 2.03 -8.64
N SER A 298 -23.01 3.16 -7.91
CA SER A 298 -22.68 4.48 -8.49
C SER A 298 -21.22 4.77 -8.21
N PRO A 299 -20.38 5.00 -9.23
CA PRO A 299 -19.03 5.51 -9.02
C PRO A 299 -19.03 6.83 -8.25
N PRO A 300 -18.08 7.07 -7.33
CA PRO A 300 -17.95 8.34 -6.62
C PRO A 300 -17.87 9.55 -7.58
N PRO A 301 -18.34 10.73 -7.19
CA PRO A 301 -18.45 11.92 -8.06
C PRO A 301 -17.14 12.31 -8.76
N LEU A 302 -16.01 12.04 -8.13
CA LEU A 302 -14.69 12.34 -8.70
C LEU A 302 -14.47 11.70 -10.08
N PHE A 303 -14.97 10.49 -10.31
CA PHE A 303 -14.80 9.81 -11.60
C PHE A 303 -15.59 10.52 -12.71
N GLY A 304 -16.83 10.92 -12.43
CA GLY A 304 -17.65 11.71 -13.36
C GLY A 304 -17.03 13.08 -13.63
N TRP A 305 -16.51 13.74 -12.61
CA TRP A 305 -15.80 15.00 -12.74
C TRP A 305 -14.56 14.88 -13.64
N LEU A 306 -13.71 13.86 -13.39
CA LEU A 306 -12.51 13.60 -14.23
C LEU A 306 -12.90 13.32 -15.68
N ALA A 307 -13.90 12.48 -15.91
CA ALA A 307 -14.39 12.17 -17.25
C ALA A 307 -14.84 13.44 -18.00
N GLY A 308 -15.63 14.28 -17.34
CA GLY A 308 -16.13 15.54 -17.90
C GLY A 308 -15.02 16.56 -18.19
N GLN A 309 -14.08 16.75 -17.22
CA GLN A 309 -12.97 17.69 -17.40
C GLN A 309 -11.96 17.25 -18.47
N GLY A 310 -11.73 15.95 -18.58
CA GLY A 310 -10.77 15.39 -19.54
C GLY A 310 -11.37 15.00 -20.89
N GLY A 311 -12.70 15.02 -21.03
CA GLY A 311 -13.39 14.47 -22.21
C GLY A 311 -13.08 12.98 -22.40
N ILE A 312 -12.95 12.23 -21.26
CA ILE A 312 -12.51 10.84 -21.27
C ILE A 312 -13.73 9.93 -21.51
N ALA A 313 -13.62 9.03 -22.49
CA ALA A 313 -14.65 8.04 -22.76
C ALA A 313 -14.84 7.07 -21.59
N SER A 314 -16.06 6.56 -21.39
CA SER A 314 -16.39 5.68 -20.27
C SER A 314 -15.53 4.41 -20.25
N GLU A 315 -15.26 3.83 -21.42
CA GLU A 315 -14.41 2.64 -21.56
C GLU A 315 -12.97 2.90 -21.11
N GLU A 316 -12.44 4.09 -21.37
CA GLU A 316 -11.09 4.48 -20.90
C GLU A 316 -11.10 4.76 -19.40
N MET A 317 -12.16 5.37 -18.84
CA MET A 317 -12.33 5.52 -17.40
C MET A 317 -12.29 4.17 -16.68
N GLU A 318 -13.05 3.18 -17.15
CA GLU A 318 -13.09 1.82 -16.60
C GLU A 318 -11.76 1.06 -16.78
N ARG A 319 -11.00 1.38 -17.83
CA ARG A 319 -9.70 0.76 -18.07
C ARG A 319 -8.59 1.31 -17.19
N VAL A 320 -8.67 2.58 -16.79
CA VAL A 320 -7.62 3.27 -16.03
C VAL A 320 -7.91 3.26 -14.53
N PHE A 321 -9.18 3.44 -14.15
CA PHE A 321 -9.58 3.68 -12.78
C PHE A 321 -10.40 2.53 -12.18
N ASN A 322 -10.43 2.48 -10.86
CA ASN A 322 -11.18 1.49 -10.09
C ASN A 322 -12.72 1.73 -10.11
N MET A 323 -13.18 2.87 -10.58
CA MET A 323 -14.59 3.27 -10.66
C MET A 323 -15.40 3.06 -9.38
N GLY A 324 -14.73 3.21 -8.22
CA GLY A 324 -15.35 3.04 -6.90
C GLY A 324 -15.26 1.64 -6.30
N VAL A 325 -14.61 0.69 -6.98
CA VAL A 325 -14.39 -0.69 -6.49
C VAL A 325 -12.89 -0.90 -6.25
N GLY A 326 -12.47 -1.06 -5.01
CA GLY A 326 -11.05 -1.24 -4.69
C GLY A 326 -10.62 -2.70 -4.53
N MET A 327 -11.54 -3.56 -4.09
CA MET A 327 -11.30 -5.00 -3.93
C MET A 327 -12.55 -5.78 -4.34
N VAL A 328 -12.36 -6.95 -4.90
CA VAL A 328 -13.42 -7.90 -5.22
C VAL A 328 -13.18 -9.21 -4.49
N ALA A 329 -14.24 -9.80 -3.93
CA ALA A 329 -14.24 -11.17 -3.43
C ALA A 329 -15.15 -12.04 -4.31
N VAL A 330 -14.64 -13.20 -4.72
CA VAL A 330 -15.41 -14.28 -5.33
C VAL A 330 -15.69 -15.30 -4.23
N VAL A 331 -16.96 -15.52 -3.92
CA VAL A 331 -17.38 -16.37 -2.80
C VAL A 331 -18.41 -17.39 -3.26
N GLY A 332 -18.46 -18.56 -2.62
CA GLY A 332 -19.54 -19.52 -2.85
C GLY A 332 -20.91 -18.85 -2.66
N ALA A 333 -21.84 -19.04 -3.60
CA ALA A 333 -23.14 -18.33 -3.61
C ALA A 333 -23.92 -18.44 -2.27
N HIS A 334 -23.77 -19.57 -1.58
CA HIS A 334 -24.43 -19.82 -0.29
C HIS A 334 -23.92 -18.92 0.86
N ASP A 335 -22.73 -18.34 0.72
CA ASP A 335 -22.10 -17.46 1.72
C ASP A 335 -22.19 -15.97 1.37
N SER A 336 -22.83 -15.59 0.26
CA SER A 336 -22.88 -14.20 -0.19
C SER A 336 -23.46 -13.24 0.85
N ASP A 337 -24.60 -13.60 1.49
CA ASP A 337 -25.23 -12.77 2.53
C ASP A 337 -24.38 -12.69 3.81
N ALA A 338 -23.75 -13.79 4.20
CA ALA A 338 -22.84 -13.83 5.34
C ALA A 338 -21.61 -12.96 5.10
N ALA A 339 -21.06 -13.00 3.89
CA ALA A 339 -19.94 -12.18 3.47
C ALA A 339 -20.27 -10.68 3.49
N LEU A 340 -21.41 -10.27 2.94
CA LEU A 340 -21.89 -8.88 2.97
C LEU A 340 -22.14 -8.41 4.40
N SER A 341 -22.77 -9.24 5.24
CA SER A 341 -23.01 -8.92 6.64
C SER A 341 -21.71 -8.75 7.43
N LEU A 342 -20.72 -9.61 7.18
CA LEU A 342 -19.40 -9.50 7.81
C LEU A 342 -18.70 -8.20 7.39
N LEU A 343 -18.63 -7.87 6.10
CA LEU A 343 -18.01 -6.65 5.59
C LEU A 343 -18.70 -5.41 6.17
N THR A 344 -20.04 -5.38 6.20
CA THR A 344 -20.82 -4.30 6.80
C THR A 344 -20.47 -4.11 8.28
N SER A 345 -20.40 -5.20 9.05
CA SER A 345 -20.05 -5.16 10.49
C SER A 345 -18.64 -4.62 10.74
N ARG A 346 -17.77 -4.70 9.74
CA ARG A 346 -16.39 -4.20 9.76
C ARG A 346 -16.25 -2.78 9.18
N GLY A 347 -17.36 -2.16 8.77
CA GLY A 347 -17.36 -0.81 8.20
C GLY A 347 -16.83 -0.74 6.77
N VAL A 348 -16.88 -1.86 6.03
CA VAL A 348 -16.53 -1.92 4.61
C VAL A 348 -17.81 -1.87 3.79
N PRO A 349 -18.12 -0.79 3.08
CA PRO A 349 -19.24 -0.77 2.14
C PRO A 349 -19.00 -1.81 1.04
N ALA A 350 -19.94 -2.72 0.86
CA ALA A 350 -19.82 -3.80 -0.10
C ALA A 350 -21.20 -4.17 -0.66
N TRP A 351 -21.23 -4.73 -1.85
CA TRP A 351 -22.46 -5.12 -2.54
C TRP A 351 -22.22 -6.30 -3.48
N LEU A 352 -23.30 -7.03 -3.80
CA LEU A 352 -23.28 -8.03 -4.85
C LEU A 352 -23.17 -7.31 -6.20
N ALA A 353 -22.08 -7.51 -6.91
CA ALA A 353 -21.81 -6.85 -8.20
C ALA A 353 -22.15 -7.75 -9.39
N GLY A 354 -22.26 -9.07 -9.18
CA GLY A 354 -22.52 -10.03 -10.23
C GLY A 354 -22.25 -11.46 -9.82
N GLU A 355 -22.02 -12.30 -10.80
CA GLU A 355 -21.81 -13.74 -10.60
C GLU A 355 -20.76 -14.30 -11.57
N ILE A 356 -20.23 -15.45 -11.24
CA ILE A 356 -19.38 -16.25 -12.13
C ILE A 356 -20.26 -17.15 -12.99
N THR A 357 -20.03 -17.10 -14.31
CA THR A 357 -20.76 -17.88 -15.33
C THR A 357 -19.81 -18.79 -16.10
N GLN A 358 -20.36 -19.73 -16.87
CA GLN A 358 -19.57 -20.46 -17.87
C GLN A 358 -18.99 -19.48 -18.87
N GLY A 359 -17.69 -19.64 -19.25
CA GLY A 359 -17.05 -18.67 -20.12
C GLY A 359 -15.66 -19.04 -20.58
N THR A 360 -14.80 -18.05 -20.75
CA THR A 360 -13.48 -18.15 -21.37
C THR A 360 -12.38 -17.41 -20.59
N GLY A 361 -12.62 -17.06 -19.32
CA GLY A 361 -11.66 -16.37 -18.45
C GLY A 361 -11.69 -14.85 -18.58
N VAL A 362 -12.84 -14.26 -18.92
CA VAL A 362 -12.95 -12.81 -19.09
C VAL A 362 -13.97 -12.20 -18.13
N THR A 363 -13.79 -10.93 -17.80
CA THR A 363 -14.79 -10.15 -17.05
C THR A 363 -15.58 -9.30 -18.03
N ARG A 364 -16.92 -9.36 -17.93
CA ARG A 364 -17.87 -8.58 -18.73
C ARG A 364 -18.70 -7.69 -17.82
N LEU A 365 -18.71 -6.40 -18.13
CA LEU A 365 -19.60 -5.43 -17.47
C LEU A 365 -20.77 -5.13 -18.43
N PHE A 366 -21.99 -5.23 -17.92
CA PHE A 366 -23.21 -4.91 -18.67
C PHE A 366 -24.03 -3.84 -17.95
N GLY A 367 -25.07 -3.33 -18.62
CA GLY A 367 -25.89 -2.26 -18.07
C GLY A 367 -25.19 -0.89 -18.06
N ARG A 368 -25.69 0.00 -17.21
CA ARG A 368 -25.16 1.35 -16.99
C ARG A 368 -25.14 1.64 -15.49
N HIS A 369 -24.17 2.41 -15.04
CA HIS A 369 -24.19 2.94 -13.67
C HIS A 369 -25.43 3.82 -13.46
N PRO A 370 -26.00 3.80 -12.23
CA PRO A 370 -27.03 4.76 -11.83
C PRO A 370 -26.50 6.20 -12.00
N ALA A 371 -27.42 7.13 -12.36
CA ALA A 371 -27.10 8.53 -12.57
C ALA A 371 -26.76 9.23 -11.24
#